data_85b49c13c19b39c5c533e9011aa0a673
#
_entry.id   85b49c13c19b39c5c533e9011aa0a673
#
_cell.length_a   1.000
_cell.length_b   1.000
_cell.length_c   1.000
_cell.angle_alpha   90.00
_cell.angle_beta   90.00
_cell.angle_gamma   90.00
#
_symmetry.space_group_name_H-M   'P 1'
#
loop_
_entity.id
_entity.type
_entity.pdbx_description
1 polymer ?
#
loop_
_entity_poly.entity_id
_entity_poly.type
_entity_poly.pdbx_seq_one_letter_code
_entity_poly.pdbx_strand_id
1 'polypeptide(L)'
;MYNKVIMVGNLARDVEMRYTQAGTGIASFGLATNRKWKDKNGEQKEEVCFVDVSMFGRQAEVANQYLQKGSKVLIEGRLKLDQWEDKSGQKRSKHGIVAEAMQMLDSKPQNGQQQAQPQQAPQQKEHVPEIDIDGEEPPF
;
A
#
# COMPACT_ATOMS: atom_id res chain seq x y z
N MET A 1 -11.93 -19.94 19.46
CA MET A 1 -10.53 -19.58 19.15
C MET A 1 -10.51 -18.51 18.08
N TYR A 2 -9.52 -17.64 18.14
CA TYR A 2 -9.41 -16.49 17.22
C TYR A 2 -7.98 -16.34 16.74
N ASN A 3 -7.80 -16.16 15.42
CA ASN A 3 -6.48 -15.95 14.81
C ASN A 3 -6.64 -14.92 13.70
N LYS A 4 -6.20 -13.71 13.97
CA LYS A 4 -6.32 -12.57 13.06
C LYS A 4 -5.05 -11.75 13.08
N VAL A 5 -4.53 -11.45 11.91
CA VAL A 5 -3.38 -10.56 11.72
C VAL A 5 -3.78 -9.46 10.76
N ILE A 6 -3.49 -8.23 11.15
CA ILE A 6 -3.67 -7.05 10.31
C ILE A 6 -2.33 -6.34 10.23
N MET A 7 -1.81 -6.15 9.03
CA MET A 7 -0.52 -5.49 8.81
C MET A 7 -0.61 -4.48 7.67
N VAL A 8 0.06 -3.37 7.85
CA VAL A 8 0.32 -2.39 6.80
C VAL A 8 1.82 -2.34 6.57
N GLY A 9 2.24 -2.50 5.36
CA GLY A 9 3.66 -2.48 5.01
C GLY A 9 3.88 -2.38 3.51
N ASN A 10 5.14 -2.51 3.14
CA ASN A 10 5.57 -2.46 1.75
C ASN A 10 6.06 -3.82 1.30
N LEU A 11 5.80 -4.16 0.04
CA LEU A 11 6.34 -5.38 -0.54
C LEU A 11 7.87 -5.31 -0.58
N ALA A 12 8.52 -6.32 0.00
CA ALA A 12 9.97 -6.44 0.02
C ALA A 12 10.53 -7.04 -1.28
N ARG A 13 9.67 -7.69 -2.05
CA ARG A 13 9.98 -8.29 -3.35
C ARG A 13 8.73 -8.28 -4.24
N ASP A 14 8.92 -8.55 -5.52
CA ASP A 14 7.81 -8.71 -6.45
C ASP A 14 6.95 -9.92 -6.09
N VAL A 15 5.71 -9.90 -6.51
CA VAL A 15 4.79 -11.02 -6.33
C VAL A 15 5.21 -12.21 -7.17
N GLU A 16 5.33 -13.37 -6.54
CA GLU A 16 5.51 -14.65 -7.22
C GLU A 16 4.17 -15.33 -7.41
N MET A 17 3.83 -15.61 -8.64
CA MET A 17 2.57 -16.26 -8.99
C MET A 17 2.80 -17.69 -9.43
N ARG A 18 2.03 -18.61 -8.88
CA ARG A 18 1.98 -20.02 -9.29
C ARG A 18 0.55 -20.53 -9.27
N TYR A 19 0.32 -21.64 -9.94
CA TYR A 19 -0.99 -22.27 -10.02
C TYR A 19 -0.93 -23.70 -9.51
N THR A 20 -1.98 -24.10 -8.79
CA THR A 20 -2.18 -25.48 -8.39
C THR A 20 -2.61 -26.34 -9.59
N GLN A 21 -2.59 -27.66 -9.43
CA GLN A 21 -3.11 -28.57 -10.45
C GLN A 21 -4.59 -28.32 -10.76
N ALA A 22 -5.35 -27.85 -9.79
CA ALA A 22 -6.76 -27.48 -9.95
C ALA A 22 -6.96 -26.12 -10.62
N GLY A 23 -5.88 -25.40 -10.99
CA GLY A 23 -5.93 -24.09 -11.63
C GLY A 23 -6.11 -22.92 -10.68
N THR A 24 -6.01 -23.11 -9.38
CA THR A 24 -6.09 -22.04 -8.40
C THR A 24 -4.78 -21.25 -8.36
N GLY A 25 -4.87 -19.93 -8.53
CA GLY A 25 -3.71 -19.05 -8.42
C GLY A 25 -3.28 -18.87 -6.97
N ILE A 26 -1.97 -18.89 -6.75
CA ILE A 26 -1.34 -18.60 -5.46
C ILE A 26 -0.30 -17.51 -5.68
N ALA A 27 -0.51 -16.37 -5.05
CA ALA A 27 0.46 -15.28 -5.02
C ALA A 27 1.21 -15.29 -3.70
N SER A 28 2.52 -15.13 -3.75
CA SER A 28 3.38 -15.05 -2.58
C SER A 28 4.27 -13.83 -2.67
N PHE A 29 4.40 -13.12 -1.57
CA PHE A 29 5.30 -11.98 -1.48
C PHE A 29 5.78 -11.77 -0.04
N GLY A 30 6.88 -11.06 0.12
CA GLY A 30 7.37 -10.62 1.42
C GLY A 30 6.78 -9.25 1.76
N LEU A 31 6.26 -9.09 2.96
CA LEU A 31 5.79 -7.82 3.48
C LEU A 31 6.77 -7.32 4.53
N ALA A 32 7.22 -6.08 4.39
CA ALA A 32 8.09 -5.41 5.34
C ALA A 32 7.29 -4.34 6.08
N THR A 33 7.27 -4.44 7.41
CA THR A 33 6.73 -3.41 8.27
C THR A 33 7.82 -2.85 9.15
N ASN A 34 7.87 -1.56 9.30
CA ASN A 34 8.85 -0.92 10.16
C ASN A 34 8.19 -0.23 11.34
N ARG A 35 8.89 -0.26 12.44
CA ARG A 35 8.51 0.42 13.67
C ARG A 35 9.65 1.32 14.12
N LYS A 36 9.32 2.55 14.44
CA LYS A 36 10.25 3.54 14.97
C LYS A 36 9.82 3.97 16.36
N TRP A 37 10.76 4.08 17.27
CA TRP A 37 10.52 4.57 18.62
C TRP A 37 11.75 5.28 19.17
N LYS A 38 11.56 6.03 20.23
CA LYS A 38 12.65 6.61 21.02
C LYS A 38 12.87 5.78 22.28
N ASP A 39 14.12 5.50 22.58
CA ASP A 39 14.51 4.82 23.82
C ASP A 39 14.52 5.79 25.01
N LYS A 40 14.89 5.29 26.19
CA LYS A 40 14.95 6.09 27.42
C LYS A 40 15.97 7.22 27.35
N ASN A 41 16.98 7.11 26.49
CA ASN A 41 18.03 8.11 26.29
C ASN A 41 17.67 9.14 25.19
N GLY A 42 16.48 9.03 24.61
CA GLY A 42 16.03 9.88 23.51
C GLY A 42 16.63 9.50 22.15
N GLU A 43 17.34 8.37 22.05
CA GLU A 43 17.84 7.86 20.77
C GLU A 43 16.71 7.23 19.95
N GLN A 44 16.71 7.52 18.67
CA GLN A 44 15.74 6.94 17.75
C GLN A 44 16.16 5.52 17.37
N LYS A 45 15.27 4.58 17.61
CA LYS A 45 15.43 3.16 17.25
C LYS A 45 14.45 2.79 16.15
N GLU A 46 14.85 1.81 15.35
CA GLU A 46 14.03 1.28 14.28
C GLU A 46 14.20 -0.23 14.19
N GLU A 47 13.12 -0.92 13.94
CA GLU A 47 13.15 -2.34 13.60
C GLU A 47 12.25 -2.59 12.40
N VAL A 48 12.61 -3.58 11.61
CA VAL A 48 11.84 -4.03 10.45
C VAL A 48 11.41 -5.47 10.66
N CYS A 49 10.13 -5.74 10.51
CA CYS A 49 9.58 -7.08 10.53
C CYS A 49 9.28 -7.52 9.10
N PHE A 50 9.85 -8.64 8.69
CA PHE A 50 9.56 -9.29 7.41
C PHE A 50 8.69 -10.51 7.63
N VAL A 51 7.63 -10.63 6.86
CA VAL A 51 6.74 -11.77 6.91
C VAL A 51 6.34 -12.17 5.49
N ASP A 52 6.23 -13.48 5.25
CA ASP A 52 5.70 -13.98 3.99
C ASP A 52 4.18 -13.98 4.02
N VAL A 53 3.58 -13.49 2.94
CA VAL A 53 2.15 -13.44 2.72
C VAL A 53 1.80 -14.31 1.53
N SER A 54 0.78 -15.12 1.69
CA SER A 54 0.21 -15.94 0.61
C SER A 54 -1.24 -15.53 0.39
N MET A 55 -1.62 -15.46 -0.87
CA MET A 55 -2.98 -15.15 -1.31
C MET A 55 -3.45 -16.20 -2.31
N PHE A 56 -4.73 -16.49 -2.32
CA PHE A 56 -5.32 -17.53 -3.15
C PHE A 56 -6.42 -16.98 -4.05
N GLY A 57 -6.61 -17.63 -5.20
CA GLY A 57 -7.70 -17.36 -6.12
C GLY A 57 -7.63 -15.98 -6.77
N ARG A 58 -8.76 -15.33 -6.86
CA ARG A 58 -8.86 -14.02 -7.53
C ARG A 58 -8.02 -12.93 -6.87
N GLN A 59 -7.92 -12.94 -5.57
CA GLN A 59 -7.08 -11.99 -4.84
C GLN A 59 -5.60 -12.16 -5.20
N ALA A 60 -5.17 -13.39 -5.43
CA ALA A 60 -3.81 -13.67 -5.91
C ALA A 60 -3.56 -13.05 -7.28
N GLU A 61 -4.50 -13.18 -8.19
CA GLU A 61 -4.42 -12.58 -9.54
C GLU A 61 -4.39 -11.05 -9.47
N VAL A 62 -5.22 -10.45 -8.63
CA VAL A 62 -5.23 -9.00 -8.41
C VAL A 62 -3.89 -8.53 -7.84
N ALA A 63 -3.35 -9.23 -6.85
CA ALA A 63 -2.04 -8.91 -6.28
C ALA A 63 -0.93 -8.99 -7.33
N ASN A 64 -0.92 -10.04 -8.13
CA ASN A 64 0.08 -10.20 -9.19
C ASN A 64 -0.01 -9.10 -10.26
N GLN A 65 -1.22 -8.66 -10.57
CA GLN A 65 -1.45 -7.64 -11.60
C GLN A 65 -1.07 -6.23 -11.13
N TYR A 66 -1.33 -5.88 -9.89
CA TYR A 66 -1.23 -4.50 -9.41
C TYR A 66 -0.09 -4.25 -8.43
N LEU A 67 0.44 -5.26 -7.76
CA LEU A 67 1.49 -5.10 -6.78
C LEU A 67 2.86 -5.40 -7.35
N GLN A 68 3.83 -4.64 -6.89
CA GLN A 68 5.25 -4.81 -7.21
C GLN A 68 6.08 -4.51 -5.96
N LYS A 69 7.38 -4.82 -6.02
CA LYS A 69 8.31 -4.43 -4.96
C LYS A 69 8.16 -2.95 -4.62
N GLY A 70 7.99 -2.65 -3.34
CA GLY A 70 7.80 -1.29 -2.83
C GLY A 70 6.35 -0.84 -2.70
N SER A 71 5.39 -1.54 -3.30
CA SER A 71 3.95 -1.23 -3.15
C SER A 71 3.53 -1.30 -1.69
N LYS A 72 2.71 -0.37 -1.27
CA LYS A 72 2.16 -0.31 0.09
C LYS A 72 0.77 -0.92 0.14
N VAL A 73 0.58 -1.84 1.06
CA VAL A 73 -0.68 -2.57 1.19
C VAL A 73 -1.08 -2.74 2.65
N LEU A 74 -2.38 -2.82 2.88
CA LEU A 74 -2.96 -3.36 4.10
C LEU A 74 -3.36 -4.80 3.82
N ILE A 75 -2.90 -5.71 4.67
CA ILE A 75 -3.22 -7.13 4.63
C ILE A 75 -3.97 -7.50 5.89
N GLU A 76 -5.05 -8.20 5.72
CA GLU A 76 -5.84 -8.80 6.78
C GLU A 76 -5.95 -10.30 6.52
N GLY A 77 -5.60 -11.11 7.49
CA GLY A 77 -5.60 -12.55 7.33
C GLY A 77 -5.37 -13.29 8.63
N ARG A 78 -4.86 -14.49 8.53
CA ARG A 78 -4.53 -15.35 9.67
C ARG A 78 -3.07 -15.76 9.66
N LEU A 79 -2.52 -15.98 10.83
CA LEU A 79 -1.20 -16.55 11.00
C LEU A 79 -1.25 -18.05 10.71
N LYS A 80 -0.33 -18.52 9.90
CA LYS A 80 -0.19 -19.93 9.52
C LYS A 80 1.20 -20.42 9.86
N LEU A 81 1.28 -21.61 10.42
CA LEU A 81 2.55 -22.32 10.60
C LEU A 81 2.75 -23.33 9.48
N ASP A 82 3.85 -23.20 8.74
CA ASP A 82 4.31 -24.20 7.79
C ASP A 82 5.45 -24.99 8.41
N GLN A 83 5.38 -26.32 8.29
CA GLN A 83 6.39 -27.25 8.80
C GLN A 83 6.82 -28.18 7.67
N TRP A 84 8.11 -28.41 7.56
CA TRP A 84 8.70 -29.31 6.57
C TRP A 84 10.02 -29.89 7.08
N GLU A 85 10.52 -30.90 6.42
CA GLU A 85 11.87 -31.41 6.61
C GLU A 85 12.76 -30.90 5.48
N ASP A 86 13.95 -30.42 5.84
CA ASP A 86 14.95 -30.03 4.85
C ASP A 86 15.69 -31.25 4.27
N LYS A 87 16.57 -31.01 3.31
CA LYS A 87 17.33 -32.07 2.65
C LYS A 87 18.25 -32.85 3.58
N SER A 88 18.59 -32.27 4.73
CA SER A 88 19.42 -32.92 5.77
C SER A 88 18.58 -33.66 6.82
N GLY A 89 17.26 -33.72 6.68
CA GLY A 89 16.33 -34.39 7.60
C GLY A 89 15.98 -33.56 8.83
N GLN A 90 16.41 -32.31 8.91
CA GLN A 90 16.04 -31.43 10.01
C GLN A 90 14.64 -30.88 9.82
N LYS A 91 13.86 -30.89 10.91
CA LYS A 91 12.55 -30.27 10.93
C LYS A 91 12.69 -28.76 10.92
N ARG A 92 12.00 -28.11 9.97
CA ARG A 92 11.94 -26.67 9.83
C ARG A 92 10.51 -26.19 10.00
N SER A 93 10.36 -24.97 10.51
CA SER A 93 9.08 -24.32 10.61
C SER A 93 9.18 -22.85 10.28
N LYS A 94 8.10 -22.28 9.79
CA LYS A 94 8.02 -20.88 9.44
C LYS A 94 6.61 -20.39 9.63
N HIS A 95 6.46 -19.22 10.23
CA HIS A 95 5.18 -18.53 10.29
C HIS A 95 5.03 -17.62 9.07
N GLY A 96 3.86 -17.64 8.51
CA GLY A 96 3.45 -16.73 7.44
C GLY A 96 2.03 -16.27 7.66
N ILE A 97 1.56 -15.41 6.79
CA ILE A 97 0.19 -14.92 6.80
C ILE A 97 -0.51 -15.43 5.55
N VAL A 98 -1.69 -16.02 5.74
CA VAL A 98 -2.64 -16.27 4.66
C VAL A 98 -3.59 -15.09 4.62
N ALA A 99 -3.50 -14.28 3.57
CA ALA A 99 -4.33 -13.10 3.43
C ALA A 99 -5.75 -13.47 3.03
N GLU A 100 -6.72 -12.90 3.72
CA GLU A 100 -8.14 -13.03 3.46
C GLU A 100 -8.70 -11.78 2.78
N ALA A 101 -8.10 -10.63 3.06
CA ALA A 101 -8.43 -9.35 2.45
C ALA A 101 -7.18 -8.51 2.23
N MET A 102 -7.22 -7.68 1.21
CA MET A 102 -6.12 -6.77 0.86
C MET A 102 -6.69 -5.43 0.42
N GLN A 103 -6.02 -4.36 0.81
CA GLN A 103 -6.28 -3.03 0.31
C GLN A 103 -4.97 -2.37 -0.13
N MET A 104 -4.94 -1.90 -1.35
CA MET A 104 -3.81 -1.14 -1.87
C MET A 104 -3.85 0.28 -1.32
N LEU A 105 -2.74 0.73 -0.76
CA LEU A 105 -2.62 2.04 -0.12
C LEU A 105 -1.72 3.02 -0.88
N ASP A 106 -1.02 2.54 -1.90
CA ASP A 106 -0.27 3.42 -2.77
C ASP A 106 -1.21 4.16 -3.70
N SER A 107 -1.10 5.47 -3.68
CA SER A 107 -1.45 6.24 -4.87
C SER A 107 -0.42 5.88 -5.93
N LYS A 108 -0.83 5.15 -6.97
CA LYS A 108 0.03 4.93 -8.12
C LYS A 108 0.58 6.28 -8.56
N PRO A 109 1.91 6.45 -8.70
CA PRO A 109 2.39 7.48 -9.57
C PRO A 109 1.82 7.12 -10.94
N GLN A 110 0.95 7.96 -11.46
CA GLN A 110 0.50 7.86 -12.84
C GLN A 110 1.74 8.07 -13.70
N ASN A 111 2.38 6.96 -14.07
CA ASN A 111 3.39 6.99 -15.08
C ASN A 111 2.78 7.53 -16.36
N GLY A 112 3.16 8.74 -16.73
CA GLY A 112 3.02 9.29 -18.06
C GLY A 112 1.81 10.15 -18.35
N GLN A 113 1.00 10.50 -17.39
CA GLN A 113 0.26 11.74 -17.49
C GLN A 113 0.97 12.77 -16.63
N GLN A 114 1.83 13.55 -17.29
CA GLN A 114 1.94 14.93 -16.88
C GLN A 114 0.50 15.38 -16.63
N GLN A 115 0.14 15.54 -15.37
CA GLN A 115 -0.92 16.48 -15.09
C GLN A 115 -0.46 17.74 -15.83
N ALA A 116 -1.11 17.99 -16.94
CA ALA A 116 -1.17 19.35 -17.40
C ALA A 116 -1.52 20.12 -16.13
N GLN A 117 -0.59 20.86 -15.59
CA GLN A 117 -0.92 21.87 -14.63
C GLN A 117 -2.17 22.51 -15.20
N PRO A 118 -3.25 22.62 -14.45
CA PRO A 118 -4.30 23.47 -14.91
C PRO A 118 -3.57 24.75 -15.25
N GLN A 119 -3.44 25.02 -16.54
CA GLN A 119 -3.06 26.36 -16.95
C GLN A 119 -4.07 27.18 -16.18
N GLN A 120 -3.57 27.89 -15.21
CA GLN A 120 -4.32 28.99 -14.69
C GLN A 120 -4.76 29.72 -15.94
N ALA A 121 -6.03 29.55 -16.26
CA ALA A 121 -6.67 30.40 -17.23
C ALA A 121 -6.16 31.79 -16.84
N PRO A 122 -5.61 32.57 -17.79
CA PRO A 122 -5.19 33.91 -17.45
C PRO A 122 -6.38 34.47 -16.70
N GLN A 123 -6.17 34.81 -15.46
CA GLN A 123 -7.16 35.59 -14.74
C GLN A 123 -7.37 36.78 -15.64
N GLN A 124 -8.45 36.71 -16.41
CA GLN A 124 -9.06 37.95 -16.83
C GLN A 124 -9.19 38.68 -15.51
N LYS A 125 -8.33 39.64 -15.32
CA LYS A 125 -8.62 40.69 -14.40
C LYS A 125 -10.04 41.10 -14.82
N GLU A 126 -11.02 40.62 -14.11
CA GLU A 126 -12.29 41.27 -14.13
C GLU A 126 -11.92 42.70 -13.87
N HIS A 127 -11.95 43.48 -14.90
CA HIS A 127 -12.00 44.89 -14.81
C HIS A 127 -13.25 45.15 -14.02
N VAL A 128 -13.08 45.16 -12.70
CA VAL A 128 -14.10 45.72 -11.84
C VAL A 128 -14.30 47.09 -12.36
N PRO A 129 -15.46 47.42 -12.94
CA PRO A 129 -15.70 48.78 -13.37
C PRO A 129 -15.52 49.61 -12.12
N GLU A 130 -14.51 50.46 -12.18
CA GLU A 130 -14.29 51.50 -11.20
C GLU A 130 -15.61 52.24 -11.09
N ILE A 131 -16.32 51.99 -10.01
CA ILE A 131 -17.55 52.73 -9.71
C ILE A 131 -17.01 54.12 -9.40
N ASP A 132 -17.20 55.01 -10.34
CA ASP A 132 -16.93 56.41 -10.17
C ASP A 132 -17.79 56.93 -9.03
N ILE A 133 -17.18 57.08 -7.85
CA ILE A 133 -17.85 57.52 -6.66
C ILE A 133 -17.99 59.08 -6.65
N ASP A 134 -17.50 59.71 -7.68
CA ASP A 134 -17.58 61.17 -7.87
C ASP A 134 -18.85 61.57 -8.64
N GLY A 135 -19.97 61.21 -8.15
CA GLY A 135 -21.14 61.67 -8.81
C GLY A 135 -22.41 61.13 -8.23
N GLU A 136 -23.04 61.91 -7.51
CA GLU A 136 -24.40 61.78 -7.00
C GLU A 136 -24.51 60.97 -5.71
N GLU A 137 -24.59 61.69 -4.63
CA GLU A 137 -25.21 61.22 -3.42
C GLU A 137 -26.53 60.54 -3.74
N PRO A 138 -26.79 59.33 -3.26
CA PRO A 138 -28.10 58.73 -3.40
C PRO A 138 -29.15 59.70 -2.83
N PRO A 139 -30.28 59.89 -3.50
CA PRO A 139 -31.28 60.84 -3.04
C PRO A 139 -32.02 60.29 -1.84
N PHE A 140 -31.43 60.44 -0.70
CA PHE A 140 -32.05 60.52 0.65
C PHE A 140 -30.98 60.66 1.72
#